data_accb1d6068e8bc5a1e6a3d3dfe2d859e
#
_entry.id   accb1d6068e8bc5a1e6a3d3dfe2d859e
#
_cell.length_a   1.000
_cell.length_b   1.000
_cell.length_c   1.000
_cell.angle_alpha   90.00
_cell.angle_beta   90.00
_cell.angle_gamma   90.00
#
_symmetry.space_group_name_H-M   'P 1'
#
loop_
_entity.id
_entity.type
_entity.pdbx_description
1 polymer ?
#
loop_
_entity_poly.entity_id
_entity_poly.type
_entity_poly.pdbx_seq_one_letter_code
_entity_poly.pdbx_strand_id
1 'polypeptide(L)'
;MSEAGLTPEEIAALFTRADGSFAFARWGRPIAPIVFGVEDETLAVVKGALEAVVALAGHQMAETDPELGANLMLFFCRDWSELSDVPDLDRLLPDLAGLVARLKAGQANQYRIFRFDPAGGIRAAFVFLRMDRHMQAAPADVLALRQIVQVILLWSEAAFRERAPLAVQDGRTVLRPEIAGLIRAAYDPVLPVAAADAAHALRLYARMQAAR
;
A
#
# COMPACT_ATOMS: atom_id res chain seq x y z
N MET A 1 4.31 -22.66 19.05
CA MET A 1 5.58 -22.40 18.33
C MET A 1 5.63 -20.89 18.10
N SER A 2 6.56 -20.21 18.75
CA SER A 2 6.75 -18.76 18.55
C SER A 2 7.16 -18.54 17.10
N GLU A 3 6.32 -17.92 16.27
CA GLU A 3 6.75 -17.47 14.96
C GLU A 3 7.90 -16.49 15.16
N ALA A 4 9.06 -16.83 14.62
CA ALA A 4 10.23 -15.96 14.67
C ALA A 4 9.86 -14.65 13.98
N GLY A 5 10.00 -13.52 14.68
CA GLY A 5 9.77 -12.21 14.11
C GLY A 5 10.76 -11.94 12.98
N LEU A 6 10.47 -10.91 12.14
CA LEU A 6 11.39 -10.49 11.08
C LEU A 6 12.78 -10.15 11.64
N THR A 7 13.83 -10.56 10.93
CA THR A 7 15.19 -10.12 11.17
C THR A 7 15.45 -8.74 10.52
N PRO A 8 16.52 -8.03 10.90
CA PRO A 8 16.90 -6.78 10.22
C PRO A 8 17.10 -6.94 8.71
N GLU A 9 17.68 -8.07 8.29
CA GLU A 9 17.96 -8.39 6.88
C GLU A 9 16.64 -8.63 6.11
N GLU A 10 15.70 -9.34 6.71
CA GLU A 10 14.35 -9.55 6.14
C GLU A 10 13.60 -8.21 6.04
N ILE A 11 13.70 -7.33 7.04
CA ILE A 11 13.13 -5.98 6.97
C ILE A 11 13.79 -5.17 5.85
N ALA A 12 15.12 -5.21 5.72
CA ALA A 12 15.83 -4.51 4.65
C ALA A 12 15.36 -4.99 3.27
N ALA A 13 15.18 -6.31 3.08
CA ALA A 13 14.71 -6.89 1.83
C ALA A 13 13.30 -6.40 1.42
N LEU A 14 12.42 -6.14 2.39
CA LEU A 14 11.07 -5.60 2.11
C LEU A 14 11.09 -4.19 1.48
N PHE A 15 12.20 -3.46 1.62
CA PHE A 15 12.37 -2.08 1.11
C PHE A 15 13.51 -1.97 0.08
N THR A 16 14.19 -3.06 -0.26
CA THR A 16 15.24 -3.08 -1.27
C THR A 16 14.64 -3.38 -2.64
N ARG A 17 14.83 -2.45 -3.58
CA ARG A 17 14.33 -2.54 -4.96
C ARG A 17 15.13 -3.51 -5.80
N ALA A 18 14.63 -3.83 -6.99
CA ALA A 18 15.29 -4.73 -7.93
C ALA A 18 16.68 -4.23 -8.39
N ASP A 19 16.92 -2.91 -8.38
CA ASP A 19 18.22 -2.31 -8.69
C ASP A 19 19.20 -2.31 -7.49
N GLY A 20 18.82 -2.89 -6.35
CA GLY A 20 19.60 -2.93 -5.11
C GLY A 20 19.49 -1.69 -4.25
N SER A 21 18.80 -0.64 -4.67
CA SER A 21 18.60 0.55 -3.86
C SER A 21 17.60 0.30 -2.72
N PHE A 22 17.91 0.83 -1.53
CA PHE A 22 16.95 0.84 -0.42
C PHE A 22 16.06 2.07 -0.51
N ALA A 23 14.76 1.89 -0.36
CA ALA A 23 13.80 2.99 -0.37
C ALA A 23 12.64 2.72 0.58
N PHE A 24 12.65 3.38 1.72
CA PHE A 24 11.57 3.39 2.68
C PHE A 24 10.81 4.72 2.61
N ALA A 25 9.48 4.68 2.63
CA ALA A 25 8.64 5.84 2.87
C ALA A 25 7.33 5.42 3.54
N ARG A 26 6.81 6.31 4.40
CA ARG A 26 5.45 6.24 4.95
C ARG A 26 4.69 7.52 4.61
N TRP A 27 3.39 7.52 4.84
CA TRP A 27 2.58 8.73 4.65
C TRP A 27 3.05 9.85 5.56
N GLY A 28 3.28 11.02 4.95
CA GLY A 28 3.70 12.25 5.63
C GLY A 28 2.54 13.15 6.05
N ARG A 29 1.31 12.80 5.63
CA ARG A 29 0.07 13.56 5.88
C ARG A 29 -1.12 12.62 6.08
N PRO A 30 -2.23 13.08 6.66
CA PRO A 30 -3.46 12.29 6.79
C PRO A 30 -3.93 11.74 5.43
N ILE A 31 -4.51 10.53 5.44
CA ILE A 31 -4.97 9.86 4.22
C ILE A 31 -6.42 10.24 3.95
N ALA A 32 -6.68 10.84 2.80
CA ALA A 32 -8.01 11.16 2.28
C ALA A 32 -8.33 10.24 1.09
N PRO A 33 -9.12 9.15 1.29
CA PRO A 33 -9.36 8.16 0.25
C PRO A 33 -10.52 8.54 -0.67
N ILE A 34 -10.43 8.11 -1.94
CA ILE A 34 -11.55 8.01 -2.87
C ILE A 34 -11.45 6.68 -3.63
N VAL A 35 -12.59 6.03 -3.86
CA VAL A 35 -12.68 4.73 -4.52
C VAL A 35 -13.62 4.82 -5.71
N PHE A 36 -13.19 4.31 -6.85
CA PHE A 36 -13.94 4.29 -8.10
C PHE A 36 -14.20 2.87 -8.57
N GLY A 37 -15.35 2.65 -9.22
CA GLY A 37 -15.68 1.40 -9.90
C GLY A 37 -16.13 0.26 -8.98
N VAL A 38 -16.69 0.59 -7.81
CA VAL A 38 -17.27 -0.38 -6.86
C VAL A 38 -18.67 0.04 -6.43
N GLU A 39 -19.48 -0.95 -6.02
CA GLU A 39 -20.76 -0.73 -5.37
C GLU A 39 -20.57 -0.32 -3.89
N ASP A 40 -21.60 0.28 -3.28
CA ASP A 40 -21.58 0.82 -1.92
C ASP A 40 -21.15 -0.22 -0.86
N GLU A 41 -21.59 -1.47 -1.03
CA GLU A 41 -21.20 -2.57 -0.13
C GLU A 41 -19.68 -2.81 -0.16
N THR A 42 -19.09 -2.87 -1.35
CA THR A 42 -17.63 -3.03 -1.51
C THR A 42 -16.89 -1.79 -1.06
N LEU A 43 -17.44 -0.59 -1.29
CA LEU A 43 -16.87 0.66 -0.78
C LEU A 43 -16.76 0.64 0.75
N ALA A 44 -17.79 0.19 1.44
CA ALA A 44 -17.79 0.05 2.91
C ALA A 44 -16.68 -0.91 3.39
N VAL A 45 -16.48 -2.03 2.68
CA VAL A 45 -15.42 -3.00 2.98
C VAL A 45 -14.03 -2.38 2.81
N VAL A 46 -13.79 -1.68 1.70
CA VAL A 46 -12.51 -1.00 1.44
C VAL A 46 -12.23 0.06 2.50
N LYS A 47 -13.25 0.85 2.85
CA LYS A 47 -13.15 1.88 3.89
C LYS A 47 -12.82 1.27 5.25
N GLY A 48 -13.50 0.20 5.65
CA GLY A 48 -13.24 -0.51 6.90
C GLY A 48 -11.81 -1.08 6.97
N ALA A 49 -11.31 -1.66 5.88
CA ALA A 49 -9.93 -2.14 5.80
C ALA A 49 -8.91 -0.99 5.95
N LEU A 50 -9.18 0.16 5.32
CA LEU A 50 -8.33 1.33 5.43
C LEU A 50 -8.30 1.88 6.87
N GLU A 51 -9.46 2.06 7.48
CA GLU A 51 -9.59 2.51 8.87
C GLU A 51 -8.81 1.60 9.83
N ALA A 52 -8.93 0.28 9.66
CA ALA A 52 -8.23 -0.69 10.49
C ALA A 52 -6.70 -0.59 10.35
N VAL A 53 -6.17 -0.47 9.13
CA VAL A 53 -4.73 -0.39 8.89
C VAL A 53 -4.16 0.96 9.31
N VAL A 54 -4.89 2.06 9.09
CA VAL A 54 -4.50 3.41 9.53
C VAL A 54 -4.47 3.50 11.06
N ALA A 55 -5.48 2.92 11.73
CA ALA A 55 -5.50 2.82 13.19
C ALA A 55 -4.35 1.96 13.73
N LEU A 56 -4.06 0.81 13.08
CA LEU A 56 -2.90 -0.04 13.40
C LEU A 56 -1.59 0.74 13.31
N ALA A 57 -1.43 1.58 12.29
CA ALA A 57 -0.27 2.41 12.08
C ALA A 57 -0.18 3.58 13.10
N GLY A 58 -1.23 3.88 13.86
CA GLY A 58 -1.31 5.09 14.67
C GLY A 58 -1.33 6.37 13.82
N HIS A 59 -1.80 6.25 12.58
CA HIS A 59 -1.86 7.37 11.63
C HIS A 59 -3.28 7.96 11.57
N GLN A 60 -3.49 9.00 10.77
CA GLN A 60 -4.75 9.72 10.68
C GLN A 60 -5.37 9.62 9.29
N MET A 61 -6.70 9.61 9.26
CA MET A 61 -7.49 9.84 8.06
C MET A 61 -8.03 11.26 8.04
N ALA A 62 -8.31 11.77 6.84
CA ALA A 62 -9.00 13.02 6.62
C ALA A 62 -10.16 12.81 5.63
N GLU A 63 -11.17 13.65 5.71
CA GLU A 63 -12.25 13.66 4.72
C GLU A 63 -11.78 14.23 3.38
N THR A 64 -10.84 15.17 3.43
CA THR A 64 -10.36 15.89 2.25
C THR A 64 -8.88 16.21 2.39
N ASP A 65 -8.12 16.03 1.31
CA ASP A 65 -6.76 16.57 1.19
C ASP A 65 -6.83 18.02 0.66
N PRO A 66 -6.16 18.99 1.29
CA PRO A 66 -6.29 20.41 0.92
C PRO A 66 -5.74 20.76 -0.46
N GLU A 67 -4.88 19.92 -1.05
CA GLU A 67 -4.27 20.18 -2.34
C GLU A 67 -4.91 19.36 -3.47
N LEU A 68 -5.30 18.11 -3.18
CA LEU A 68 -5.75 17.15 -4.18
C LEU A 68 -7.23 16.75 -4.03
N GLY A 69 -7.90 17.22 -2.97
CA GLY A 69 -9.24 16.74 -2.61
C GLY A 69 -9.19 15.33 -2.01
N ALA A 70 -8.55 14.38 -2.70
CA ALA A 70 -8.22 13.04 -2.20
C ALA A 70 -6.76 12.73 -2.54
N ASN A 71 -6.05 12.01 -1.66
CA ASN A 71 -4.66 11.65 -1.86
C ASN A 71 -4.40 10.13 -1.94
N LEU A 72 -5.38 9.30 -1.60
CA LEU A 72 -5.38 7.87 -1.89
C LEU A 72 -6.54 7.56 -2.84
N MET A 73 -6.21 7.24 -4.09
CA MET A 73 -7.19 6.97 -5.15
C MET A 73 -7.12 5.50 -5.55
N LEU A 74 -8.23 4.76 -5.38
CA LEU A 74 -8.34 3.36 -5.78
C LEU A 74 -9.31 3.26 -6.96
N PHE A 75 -8.83 2.63 -8.05
CA PHE A 75 -9.60 2.44 -9.28
C PHE A 75 -9.79 0.93 -9.51
N PHE A 76 -11.04 0.49 -9.46
CA PHE A 76 -11.43 -0.86 -9.83
C PHE A 76 -12.00 -0.81 -11.25
N CYS A 77 -11.42 -1.52 -12.19
CA CYS A 77 -11.85 -1.57 -13.58
C CYS A 77 -11.95 -3.02 -14.07
N ARG A 78 -12.74 -3.26 -15.09
CA ARG A 78 -12.83 -4.56 -15.76
C ARG A 78 -11.78 -4.69 -16.84
N ASP A 79 -11.52 -3.58 -17.54
CA ASP A 79 -10.46 -3.45 -18.54
C ASP A 79 -9.67 -2.16 -18.30
N TRP A 80 -8.37 -2.19 -18.59
CA TRP A 80 -7.49 -1.04 -18.42
C TRP A 80 -7.88 0.19 -19.25
N SER A 81 -8.65 -0.01 -20.37
CA SER A 81 -9.13 1.11 -21.18
C SER A 81 -10.11 2.03 -20.43
N GLU A 82 -10.85 1.50 -19.45
CA GLU A 82 -11.77 2.30 -18.63
C GLU A 82 -11.07 3.44 -17.89
N LEU A 83 -9.77 3.33 -17.63
CA LEU A 83 -8.99 4.41 -17.02
C LEU A 83 -8.91 5.66 -17.91
N SER A 84 -9.01 5.50 -19.23
CA SER A 84 -9.02 6.63 -20.17
C SER A 84 -10.33 7.40 -20.14
N ASP A 85 -11.40 6.81 -19.59
CA ASP A 85 -12.72 7.44 -19.48
C ASP A 85 -12.90 8.16 -18.13
N VAL A 86 -11.92 8.02 -17.20
CA VAL A 86 -11.97 8.71 -15.90
C VAL A 86 -11.64 10.19 -16.09
N PRO A 87 -12.56 11.10 -15.76
CA PRO A 87 -12.34 12.55 -15.93
C PRO A 87 -11.06 13.03 -15.23
N ASP A 88 -10.28 13.85 -15.93
CA ASP A 88 -9.06 14.51 -15.44
C ASP A 88 -7.94 13.58 -14.93
N LEU A 89 -8.07 12.25 -15.11
CA LEU A 89 -7.02 11.31 -14.70
C LEU A 89 -5.73 11.52 -15.51
N ASP A 90 -5.82 11.91 -16.77
CA ASP A 90 -4.70 12.24 -17.64
C ASP A 90 -3.90 13.47 -17.15
N ARG A 91 -4.56 14.42 -16.47
CA ARG A 91 -3.89 15.55 -15.81
C ARG A 91 -3.09 15.14 -14.59
N LEU A 92 -3.60 14.15 -13.85
CA LEU A 92 -2.89 13.58 -12.70
C LEU A 92 -1.78 12.63 -13.12
N LEU A 93 -1.95 11.95 -14.25
CA LEU A 93 -1.04 10.94 -14.81
C LEU A 93 -0.70 11.29 -16.27
N PRO A 94 0.33 12.12 -16.52
CA PRO A 94 0.65 12.66 -17.87
C PRO A 94 0.87 11.60 -18.92
N ASP A 95 1.22 10.40 -18.73
CA ASP A 95 1.37 9.33 -19.74
C ASP A 95 0.32 8.21 -19.52
N LEU A 96 -0.92 8.58 -19.27
CA LEU A 96 -1.98 7.59 -18.99
C LEU A 96 -2.16 6.59 -20.14
N ALA A 97 -2.15 7.04 -21.39
CA ALA A 97 -2.28 6.17 -22.57
C ALA A 97 -1.11 5.15 -22.66
N GLY A 98 0.12 5.61 -22.47
CA GLY A 98 1.30 4.75 -22.43
C GLY A 98 1.27 3.78 -21.25
N LEU A 99 0.80 4.23 -20.09
CA LEU A 99 0.59 3.35 -18.93
C LEU A 99 -0.41 2.24 -19.25
N VAL A 100 -1.58 2.56 -19.78
CA VAL A 100 -2.62 1.60 -20.17
C VAL A 100 -2.06 0.57 -21.16
N ALA A 101 -1.31 1.02 -22.18
CA ALA A 101 -0.68 0.12 -23.16
C ALA A 101 0.31 -0.86 -22.49
N ARG A 102 1.16 -0.37 -21.56
CA ARG A 102 2.11 -1.22 -20.82
C ARG A 102 1.41 -2.23 -19.92
N LEU A 103 0.35 -1.82 -19.21
CA LEU A 103 -0.43 -2.70 -18.34
C LEU A 103 -1.11 -3.82 -19.13
N LYS A 104 -1.67 -3.51 -20.31
CA LYS A 104 -2.25 -4.50 -21.22
C LYS A 104 -1.17 -5.47 -21.75
N ALA A 105 -0.07 -4.96 -22.25
CA ALA A 105 1.03 -5.78 -22.80
C ALA A 105 1.64 -6.71 -21.74
N GLY A 106 1.79 -6.22 -20.50
CA GLY A 106 2.30 -6.99 -19.36
C GLY A 106 1.28 -7.91 -18.71
N GLN A 107 0.03 -7.96 -19.20
CA GLN A 107 -1.08 -8.69 -18.58
C GLN A 107 -1.22 -8.43 -17.08
N ALA A 108 -0.85 -7.25 -16.63
CA ALA A 108 -0.94 -6.86 -15.23
C ALA A 108 -2.40 -6.86 -14.76
N ASN A 109 -2.65 -7.17 -13.50
CA ASN A 109 -3.96 -7.01 -12.86
C ASN A 109 -3.96 -5.98 -11.73
N GLN A 110 -2.80 -5.45 -11.37
CA GLN A 110 -2.66 -4.38 -10.40
C GLN A 110 -1.44 -3.51 -10.70
N TYR A 111 -1.55 -2.23 -10.38
CA TYR A 111 -0.46 -1.27 -10.53
C TYR A 111 -0.60 -0.16 -9.48
N ARG A 112 0.54 0.40 -9.02
CA ARG A 112 0.55 1.48 -8.03
C ARG A 112 1.52 2.56 -8.43
N ILE A 113 1.12 3.81 -8.21
CA ILE A 113 1.97 4.98 -8.39
C ILE A 113 1.97 5.74 -7.07
N PHE A 114 3.14 6.10 -6.60
CA PHE A 114 3.30 6.96 -5.44
C PHE A 114 3.82 8.33 -5.85
N ARG A 115 3.37 9.36 -5.15
CA ARG A 115 3.90 10.72 -5.19
C ARG A 115 4.45 11.05 -3.82
N PHE A 116 5.56 11.76 -3.80
CA PHE A 116 6.28 12.07 -2.56
C PHE A 116 6.29 13.57 -2.33
N ASP A 117 6.34 13.95 -1.06
CA ASP A 117 6.60 15.32 -0.63
C ASP A 117 8.12 15.63 -0.67
N PRO A 118 8.54 16.89 -0.42
CA PRO A 118 9.95 17.25 -0.39
C PRO A 118 10.79 16.52 0.69
N ALA A 119 10.16 16.00 1.75
CA ALA A 119 10.81 15.21 2.78
C ALA A 119 10.92 13.71 2.40
N GLY A 120 10.39 13.32 1.24
CA GLY A 120 10.36 11.96 0.74
C GLY A 120 9.20 11.12 1.27
N GLY A 121 8.33 11.67 2.12
CA GLY A 121 7.13 10.99 2.60
C GLY A 121 6.09 10.78 1.50
N ILE A 122 5.26 9.74 1.63
CA ILE A 122 4.17 9.51 0.69
C ILE A 122 3.17 10.66 0.83
N ARG A 123 2.95 11.37 -0.28
CA ARG A 123 2.01 12.48 -0.42
C ARG A 123 0.70 12.04 -1.06
N ALA A 124 0.79 11.15 -2.06
CA ALA A 124 -0.37 10.57 -2.73
C ALA A 124 -0.05 9.17 -3.25
N ALA A 125 -1.08 8.34 -3.38
CA ALA A 125 -0.99 7.04 -4.03
C ALA A 125 -2.19 6.80 -4.95
N PHE A 126 -1.91 6.21 -6.11
CA PHE A 126 -2.90 5.75 -7.08
C PHE A 126 -2.80 4.23 -7.17
N VAL A 127 -3.90 3.54 -6.94
CA VAL A 127 -4.01 2.09 -6.99
C VAL A 127 -4.94 1.72 -8.11
N PHE A 128 -4.46 0.94 -9.07
CA PHE A 128 -5.23 0.47 -10.20
C PHE A 128 -5.38 -1.04 -10.11
N LEU A 129 -6.62 -1.53 -10.18
CA LEU A 129 -6.97 -2.94 -10.02
C LEU A 129 -7.86 -3.36 -11.19
N ARG A 130 -7.35 -4.24 -12.04
CA ARG A 130 -8.17 -4.89 -13.06
C ARG A 130 -8.80 -6.14 -12.46
N MET A 131 -10.11 -6.13 -12.36
CA MET A 131 -10.92 -7.20 -11.78
C MET A 131 -11.06 -8.36 -12.78
N ASP A 132 -9.93 -9.05 -13.04
CA ASP A 132 -9.92 -10.30 -13.78
C ASP A 132 -10.47 -11.47 -12.93
N ARG A 133 -10.56 -12.68 -13.52
CA ARG A 133 -11.10 -13.85 -12.81
C ARG A 133 -10.36 -14.16 -11.50
N HIS A 134 -9.06 -13.91 -11.45
CA HIS A 134 -8.25 -14.17 -10.25
C HIS A 134 -8.58 -13.16 -9.15
N MET A 135 -8.68 -11.88 -9.49
CA MET A 135 -9.01 -10.82 -8.55
C MET A 135 -10.46 -10.94 -8.04
N GLN A 136 -11.39 -11.31 -8.92
CA GLN A 136 -12.80 -11.54 -8.56
C GLN A 136 -13.02 -12.78 -7.68
N ALA A 137 -12.13 -13.76 -7.74
CA ALA A 137 -12.22 -14.97 -6.90
C ALA A 137 -11.81 -14.71 -5.44
N ALA A 138 -11.13 -13.60 -5.15
CA ALA A 138 -10.76 -13.25 -3.79
C ALA A 138 -11.94 -12.62 -3.05
N PRO A 139 -12.20 -12.99 -1.77
CA PRO A 139 -13.16 -12.26 -0.94
C PRO A 139 -12.84 -10.77 -0.89
N ALA A 140 -13.86 -9.92 -0.90
CA ALA A 140 -13.69 -8.47 -0.98
C ALA A 140 -12.88 -7.89 0.20
N ASP A 141 -13.08 -8.41 1.40
CA ASP A 141 -12.35 -8.03 2.62
C ASP A 141 -10.86 -8.40 2.53
N VAL A 142 -10.54 -9.58 2.00
CA VAL A 142 -9.16 -10.04 1.78
C VAL A 142 -8.47 -9.19 0.74
N LEU A 143 -9.16 -8.90 -0.37
CA LEU A 143 -8.64 -8.04 -1.43
C LEU A 143 -8.40 -6.62 -0.92
N ALA A 144 -9.38 -6.04 -0.23
CA ALA A 144 -9.27 -4.71 0.35
C ALA A 144 -8.09 -4.62 1.33
N LEU A 145 -8.03 -5.53 2.31
CA LEU A 145 -6.95 -5.55 3.29
C LEU A 145 -5.57 -5.67 2.62
N ARG A 146 -5.43 -6.56 1.62
CA ARG A 146 -4.19 -6.71 0.85
C ARG A 146 -3.79 -5.40 0.18
N GLN A 147 -4.72 -4.70 -0.47
CA GLN A 147 -4.42 -3.46 -1.18
C GLN A 147 -4.00 -2.35 -0.22
N ILE A 148 -4.69 -2.21 0.91
CA ILE A 148 -4.39 -1.17 1.90
C ILE A 148 -3.02 -1.43 2.57
N VAL A 149 -2.72 -2.67 2.93
CA VAL A 149 -1.38 -3.03 3.45
C VAL A 149 -0.28 -2.68 2.45
N GLN A 150 -0.54 -2.82 1.15
CA GLN A 150 0.46 -2.52 0.12
C GLN A 150 0.60 -1.02 -0.20
N VAL A 151 -0.24 -0.15 0.32
CA VAL A 151 -0.12 1.31 0.13
C VAL A 151 0.20 2.07 1.41
N ILE A 152 0.12 1.43 2.57
CA ILE A 152 0.42 2.09 3.84
C ILE A 152 1.91 2.45 3.99
N LEU A 153 2.79 1.71 3.31
CA LEU A 153 4.23 1.95 3.20
C LEU A 153 4.68 1.79 1.74
N LEU A 154 5.82 2.37 1.40
CA LEU A 154 6.50 2.13 0.14
C LEU A 154 7.29 0.81 0.22
N TRP A 155 6.63 -0.30 -0.08
CA TRP A 155 7.28 -1.61 -0.17
C TRP A 155 8.04 -1.76 -1.49
N SER A 156 9.07 -2.61 -1.50
CA SER A 156 9.73 -3.00 -2.75
C SER A 156 8.82 -3.86 -3.63
N GLU A 157 9.15 -3.97 -4.91
CA GLU A 157 8.41 -4.82 -5.88
C GLU A 157 8.44 -6.30 -5.51
N ALA A 158 9.44 -6.70 -4.73
CA ALA A 158 9.65 -8.08 -4.30
C ALA A 158 9.08 -8.40 -2.91
N ALA A 159 8.65 -7.38 -2.14
CA ALA A 159 8.36 -7.48 -0.70
C ALA A 159 7.46 -8.67 -0.30
N PHE A 160 6.47 -9.01 -1.12
CA PHE A 160 5.48 -10.03 -0.81
C PHE A 160 5.41 -11.17 -1.85
N ARG A 161 6.51 -11.39 -2.60
CA ARG A 161 6.58 -12.46 -3.61
C ARG A 161 6.65 -13.83 -2.98
N GLU A 162 7.49 -14.00 -1.97
CA GLU A 162 7.72 -15.29 -1.31
C GLU A 162 6.75 -15.51 -0.14
N ARG A 163 6.41 -14.45 0.58
CA ARG A 163 5.56 -14.51 1.77
C ARG A 163 4.50 -13.41 1.72
N ALA A 164 3.24 -13.80 1.53
CA ALA A 164 2.13 -12.86 1.54
C ALA A 164 2.03 -12.12 2.89
N PRO A 165 1.62 -10.85 2.90
CA PRO A 165 1.49 -10.06 4.14
C PRO A 165 0.33 -10.54 5.03
N LEU A 166 -0.59 -11.32 4.47
CA LEU A 166 -1.76 -11.87 5.14
C LEU A 166 -1.56 -13.35 5.44
N ALA A 167 -2.21 -13.84 6.49
CA ALA A 167 -2.29 -15.23 6.87
C ALA A 167 -3.73 -15.61 7.18
N VAL A 168 -4.04 -16.93 7.20
CA VAL A 168 -5.31 -17.44 7.70
C VAL A 168 -5.09 -17.93 9.11
N GLN A 169 -5.85 -17.41 10.06
CA GLN A 169 -5.87 -17.79 11.45
C GLN A 169 -7.32 -18.05 11.87
N ASP A 170 -7.61 -19.24 12.39
CA ASP A 170 -8.96 -19.65 12.81
C ASP A 170 -10.04 -19.42 11.73
N GLY A 171 -9.70 -19.70 10.47
CA GLY A 171 -10.58 -19.53 9.32
C GLY A 171 -10.79 -18.08 8.87
N ARG A 172 -10.10 -17.11 9.46
CA ARG A 172 -10.15 -15.69 9.10
C ARG A 172 -8.84 -15.23 8.49
N THR A 173 -8.91 -14.38 7.49
CA THR A 173 -7.73 -13.72 6.95
C THR A 173 -7.34 -12.54 7.83
N VAL A 174 -6.10 -12.55 8.30
CA VAL A 174 -5.55 -11.52 9.19
C VAL A 174 -4.21 -11.03 8.66
N LEU A 175 -3.84 -9.81 9.02
CA LEU A 175 -2.49 -9.31 8.79
C LEU A 175 -1.52 -10.09 9.66
N ARG A 176 -0.41 -10.56 9.07
CA ARG A 176 0.63 -11.27 9.83
C ARG A 176 1.16 -10.40 10.97
N PRO A 177 1.32 -10.96 12.18
CA PRO A 177 1.76 -10.20 13.36
C PRO A 177 3.06 -9.44 13.14
N GLU A 178 4.03 -10.03 12.44
CA GLU A 178 5.31 -9.39 12.14
C GLU A 178 5.19 -8.21 11.17
N ILE A 179 4.26 -8.29 10.19
CA ILE A 179 3.98 -7.16 9.28
C ILE A 179 3.21 -6.07 10.02
N ALA A 180 2.26 -6.43 10.87
CA ALA A 180 1.57 -5.48 11.74
C ALA A 180 2.54 -4.74 12.68
N GLY A 181 3.49 -5.47 13.26
CA GLY A 181 4.56 -4.90 14.09
C GLY A 181 5.46 -3.93 13.31
N LEU A 182 5.83 -4.31 12.08
CA LEU A 182 6.63 -3.45 11.21
C LEU A 182 5.88 -2.18 10.81
N ILE A 183 4.59 -2.27 10.46
CA ILE A 183 3.77 -1.09 10.15
C ILE A 183 3.73 -0.15 11.36
N ARG A 184 3.44 -0.65 12.57
CA ARG A 184 3.47 0.18 13.79
C ARG A 184 4.83 0.85 14.01
N ALA A 185 5.92 0.10 13.88
CA ALA A 185 7.27 0.61 14.04
C ALA A 185 7.60 1.70 13.00
N ALA A 186 7.13 1.53 11.75
CA ALA A 186 7.35 2.48 10.67
C ALA A 186 6.72 3.87 10.93
N TYR A 187 5.63 3.90 11.71
CA TYR A 187 4.94 5.13 12.07
C TYR A 187 5.37 5.72 13.42
N ASP A 188 6.39 5.15 14.08
CA ASP A 188 6.96 5.76 15.29
C ASP A 188 7.44 7.19 14.96
N PRO A 189 6.99 8.22 15.70
CA PRO A 189 7.30 9.63 15.39
C PRO A 189 8.79 9.99 15.49
N VAL A 190 9.58 9.17 16.18
CA VAL A 190 11.04 9.34 16.25
C VAL A 190 11.74 8.96 14.94
N LEU A 191 11.11 8.12 14.12
CA LEU A 191 11.66 7.72 12.83
C LEU A 191 11.31 8.71 11.72
N PRO A 192 12.21 8.91 10.73
CA PRO A 192 11.92 9.76 9.59
C PRO A 192 10.77 9.20 8.74
N VAL A 193 10.11 10.07 7.97
CA VAL A 193 9.04 9.68 7.05
C VAL A 193 9.57 8.90 5.85
N ALA A 194 10.85 9.08 5.50
CA ALA A 194 11.52 8.38 4.40
C ALA A 194 12.99 8.14 4.72
N ALA A 195 13.57 7.11 4.11
CA ALA A 195 14.98 6.79 4.22
C ALA A 195 15.48 6.06 2.95
N ALA A 196 16.72 6.39 2.55
CA ALA A 196 17.43 5.73 1.44
C ALA A 196 18.58 4.84 1.92
N ASP A 197 18.87 4.81 3.23
CA ASP A 197 19.92 4.01 3.82
C ASP A 197 19.34 2.75 4.46
N ALA A 198 19.86 1.58 4.08
CA ALA A 198 19.44 0.28 4.60
C ALA A 198 19.64 0.13 6.13
N ALA A 199 20.50 0.94 6.76
CA ALA A 199 20.59 1.02 8.22
C ALA A 199 19.27 1.41 8.89
N HIS A 200 18.31 1.98 8.14
CA HIS A 200 16.96 2.23 8.63
C HIS A 200 16.21 0.95 9.04
N ALA A 201 16.50 -0.19 8.41
CA ALA A 201 15.93 -1.48 8.78
C ALA A 201 16.30 -1.88 10.23
N LEU A 202 17.52 -1.56 10.70
CA LEU A 202 17.92 -1.76 12.09
C LEU A 202 17.11 -0.90 13.06
N ARG A 203 16.78 0.33 12.66
CA ARG A 203 15.95 1.23 13.49
C ARG A 203 14.52 0.70 13.58
N LEU A 204 13.93 0.23 12.47
CA LEU A 204 12.62 -0.41 12.44
C LEU A 204 12.60 -1.65 13.32
N TYR A 205 13.61 -2.52 13.19
CA TYR A 205 13.74 -3.71 14.03
C TYR A 205 13.80 -3.36 15.53
N ALA A 206 14.62 -2.38 15.90
CA ALA A 206 14.73 -1.95 17.29
C ALA A 206 13.38 -1.45 17.86
N ARG A 207 12.59 -0.72 17.04
CA ARG A 207 11.24 -0.28 17.44
C ARG A 207 10.26 -1.44 17.57
N MET A 208 10.31 -2.43 16.68
CA MET A 208 9.51 -3.65 16.80
C MET A 208 9.80 -4.42 18.08
N GLN A 209 11.06 -4.46 18.53
CA GLN A 209 11.45 -5.13 19.79
C GLN A 209 10.99 -4.34 21.03
N ALA A 210 11.04 -3.01 20.97
CA ALA A 210 10.62 -2.15 22.09
C ALA A 210 9.09 -2.13 22.31
N ALA A 211 8.30 -2.53 21.33
CA ALA A 211 6.83 -2.56 21.37
C ALA A 211 6.26 -3.96 21.77
N ARG A 212 7.13 -4.93 22.04
CA ARG A 212 6.77 -6.27 22.53
C ARG A 212 6.66 -6.26 24.04
#